data_82aa8fe2cfc11f8ca7dd619e841eac0f
#
_entry.id   82aa8fe2cfc11f8ca7dd619e841eac0f
#
_cell.length_a   1.000
_cell.length_b   1.000
_cell.length_c   1.000
_cell.angle_alpha   90.00
_cell.angle_beta   90.00
_cell.angle_gamma   90.00
#
_symmetry.space_group_name_H-M   'P 1'
#
loop_
_entity.id
_entity.type
_entity.pdbx_description
1 polymer ?
#
loop_
_entity_poly.entity_id
_entity_poly.type
_entity_poly.pdbx_seq_one_letter_code
_entity_poly.pdbx_strand_id
1 'polypeptide(L)'
;MPLLPAGGPDPGQIAPQVKRLAERGAEILYVGPITFLAFTHRDAVTAAALENKLPTFCATESIVRQSGCMFGLFSNGANIGRYAASMARQILVEKKHAQDIPASTLQRFSLLINMRTVQALELYPPMLLLNVAEVINAEAQAAK
;
A
#
# COMPACT_ATOMS: atom_id res chain seq x y z
N MET A 1 12.43 -12.48 9.71
CA MET A 1 12.30 -13.28 8.48
C MET A 1 13.62 -14.02 8.26
N PRO A 2 13.61 -15.33 7.99
CA PRO A 2 14.85 -16.07 7.68
C PRO A 2 15.56 -15.47 6.48
N LEU A 3 16.88 -15.54 6.47
CA LEU A 3 17.73 -15.06 5.38
C LEU A 3 18.22 -16.24 4.54
N LEU A 4 18.42 -16.02 3.25
CA LEU A 4 19.14 -16.93 2.40
C LEU A 4 20.62 -17.01 2.83
N PRO A 5 21.36 -18.10 2.47
CA PRO A 5 22.79 -18.21 2.76
C PRO A 5 23.63 -17.03 2.27
N ALA A 6 23.17 -16.34 1.22
CA ALA A 6 23.77 -15.09 0.70
C ALA A 6 23.41 -13.82 1.49
N GLY A 7 22.69 -13.94 2.63
CA GLY A 7 22.31 -12.80 3.49
C GLY A 7 21.07 -12.02 3.04
N GLY A 8 20.39 -12.43 1.97
CA GLY A 8 19.13 -11.82 1.51
C GLY A 8 17.89 -12.46 2.16
N PRO A 9 16.71 -11.78 2.12
CA PRO A 9 15.46 -12.35 2.59
C PRO A 9 15.00 -13.49 1.66
N ASP A 10 14.53 -14.60 2.27
CA ASP A 10 14.05 -15.79 1.54
C ASP A 10 12.57 -15.62 1.10
N PRO A 11 12.26 -15.56 -0.20
CA PRO A 11 10.89 -15.44 -0.69
C PRO A 11 10.02 -16.66 -0.36
N GLY A 12 10.59 -17.85 -0.22
CA GLY A 12 9.87 -19.07 0.17
C GLY A 12 9.26 -19.00 1.57
N GLN A 13 9.70 -18.05 2.39
CA GLN A 13 9.18 -17.84 3.73
C GLN A 13 7.97 -16.90 3.78
N ILE A 14 7.60 -16.24 2.68
CA ILE A 14 6.49 -15.27 2.69
C ILE A 14 5.18 -15.96 3.10
N ALA A 15 4.75 -16.98 2.37
CA ALA A 15 3.50 -17.67 2.66
C ALA A 15 3.47 -18.33 4.06
N PRO A 16 4.51 -19.08 4.49
CA PRO A 16 4.56 -19.61 5.85
C PRO A 16 4.49 -18.55 6.95
N GLN A 17 5.15 -17.40 6.76
CA GLN A 17 5.11 -16.33 7.76
C GLN A 17 3.75 -15.63 7.79
N VAL A 18 3.11 -15.36 6.65
CA VAL A 18 1.75 -14.80 6.61
C VAL A 18 0.76 -15.73 7.29
N LYS A 19 0.81 -17.04 6.99
CA LYS A 19 -0.02 -18.05 7.67
C LYS A 19 0.19 -18.02 9.18
N ARG A 20 1.44 -18.00 9.63
CA ARG A 20 1.78 -17.95 11.05
C ARG A 20 1.25 -16.69 11.74
N LEU A 21 1.23 -15.54 11.05
CA LEU A 21 0.62 -14.32 11.59
C LEU A 21 -0.89 -14.48 11.76
N ALA A 22 -1.58 -15.03 10.78
CA ALA A 22 -3.01 -15.30 10.87
C ALA A 22 -3.34 -16.29 12.01
N GLU A 23 -2.59 -17.39 12.15
CA GLU A 23 -2.74 -18.37 13.22
C GLU A 23 -2.50 -17.77 14.63
N ARG A 24 -1.71 -16.69 14.72
CA ARG A 24 -1.46 -15.94 15.94
C ARG A 24 -2.49 -14.84 16.22
N GLY A 25 -3.54 -14.78 15.44
CA GLY A 25 -4.65 -13.84 15.62
C GLY A 25 -4.41 -12.44 15.04
N ALA A 26 -3.53 -12.31 14.03
CA ALA A 26 -3.43 -11.05 13.31
C ALA A 26 -4.76 -10.78 12.57
N GLU A 27 -5.29 -9.58 12.71
CA GLU A 27 -6.55 -9.15 12.09
C GLU A 27 -6.33 -8.42 10.76
N ILE A 28 -5.13 -7.88 10.55
CA ILE A 28 -4.73 -7.16 9.34
C ILE A 28 -3.24 -7.33 9.09
N LEU A 29 -2.85 -7.41 7.82
CA LEU A 29 -1.45 -7.42 7.39
C LEU A 29 -1.07 -6.07 6.81
N TYR A 30 -0.16 -5.35 7.47
CA TYR A 30 0.45 -4.15 6.90
C TYR A 30 1.66 -4.49 6.03
N VAL A 31 1.61 -4.06 4.77
CA VAL A 31 2.73 -4.20 3.83
C VAL A 31 3.39 -2.83 3.63
N GLY A 32 4.50 -2.61 4.32
CA GLY A 32 5.29 -1.38 4.22
C GLY A 32 5.98 -1.22 2.85
N PRO A 33 6.58 -0.04 2.57
CA PRO A 33 7.20 0.28 1.28
C PRO A 33 8.59 -0.36 1.14
N ILE A 34 8.70 -1.63 1.48
CA ILE A 34 9.94 -2.42 1.41
C ILE A 34 10.02 -3.05 0.03
N THR A 35 11.09 -2.80 -0.72
CA THR A 35 11.28 -3.28 -2.10
C THR A 35 11.00 -4.78 -2.24
N PHE A 36 11.50 -5.59 -1.32
CA PHE A 36 11.32 -7.03 -1.35
C PHE A 36 9.84 -7.46 -1.33
N LEU A 37 9.02 -6.91 -0.43
CA LEU A 37 7.61 -7.28 -0.28
C LEU A 37 6.66 -6.46 -1.18
N ALA A 38 6.90 -5.14 -1.30
CA ALA A 38 5.96 -4.24 -1.96
C ALA A 38 6.16 -4.16 -3.49
N PHE A 39 7.30 -4.63 -4.01
CA PHE A 39 7.60 -4.58 -5.44
C PHE A 39 7.98 -5.94 -6.00
N THR A 40 9.00 -6.61 -5.45
CA THR A 40 9.54 -7.86 -6.03
C THR A 40 8.61 -9.05 -5.80
N HIS A 41 8.06 -9.19 -4.60
CA HIS A 41 7.23 -10.36 -4.21
C HIS A 41 5.82 -9.97 -3.79
N ARG A 42 5.30 -8.85 -4.31
CA ARG A 42 3.99 -8.31 -3.95
C ARG A 42 2.84 -9.29 -4.19
N ASP A 43 2.88 -10.06 -5.28
CA ASP A 43 1.85 -11.03 -5.60
C ASP A 43 1.84 -12.20 -4.61
N ALA A 44 3.02 -12.66 -4.19
CA ALA A 44 3.14 -13.73 -3.20
C ALA A 44 2.61 -13.32 -1.82
N VAL A 45 2.85 -12.07 -1.42
CA VAL A 45 2.35 -11.53 -0.14
C VAL A 45 0.83 -11.42 -0.15
N THR A 46 0.26 -10.83 -1.21
CA THR A 46 -1.19 -10.60 -1.29
C THR A 46 -1.97 -11.91 -1.50
N ALA A 47 -1.43 -12.85 -2.27
CA ALA A 47 -2.01 -14.19 -2.43
C ALA A 47 -2.02 -14.93 -1.08
N ALA A 48 -0.89 -14.98 -0.38
CA ALA A 48 -0.80 -15.63 0.92
C ALA A 48 -1.75 -14.99 1.97
N ALA A 49 -1.91 -13.66 1.94
CA ALA A 49 -2.85 -12.97 2.81
C ALA A 49 -4.30 -13.36 2.48
N LEU A 50 -4.67 -13.38 1.21
CA LEU A 50 -6.00 -13.76 0.75
C LEU A 50 -6.34 -15.22 1.11
N GLU A 51 -5.42 -16.15 0.90
CA GLU A 51 -5.56 -17.57 1.26
C GLU A 51 -5.82 -17.76 2.76
N ASN A 52 -5.23 -16.92 3.59
CA ASN A 52 -5.43 -16.95 5.04
C ASN A 52 -6.51 -15.99 5.54
N LYS A 53 -7.35 -15.46 4.65
CA LYS A 53 -8.45 -14.52 4.93
C LYS A 53 -7.99 -13.29 5.73
N LEU A 54 -6.77 -12.85 5.51
CA LEU A 54 -6.16 -11.75 6.22
C LEU A 54 -6.25 -10.48 5.34
N PRO A 55 -7.02 -9.46 5.73
CA PRO A 55 -7.09 -8.20 5.00
C PRO A 55 -5.74 -7.51 4.98
N THR A 56 -5.44 -6.80 3.88
CA THR A 56 -4.15 -6.16 3.66
C THR A 56 -4.27 -4.65 3.58
N PHE A 57 -3.41 -3.94 4.31
CA PHE A 57 -3.18 -2.51 4.18
C PHE A 57 -1.78 -2.26 3.62
N CYS A 58 -1.68 -1.53 2.50
CA CYS A 58 -0.44 -1.38 1.77
C CYS A 58 -0.01 0.07 1.62
N ALA A 59 1.29 0.31 1.76
CA ALA A 59 1.86 1.65 1.73
C ALA A 59 2.13 2.18 0.32
N THR A 60 1.97 1.37 -0.74
CA THR A 60 2.24 1.75 -2.12
C THR A 60 1.05 1.53 -3.03
N GLU A 61 0.83 2.44 -3.97
CA GLU A 61 -0.27 2.38 -4.93
C GLU A 61 -0.20 1.12 -5.81
N SER A 62 1.00 0.76 -6.25
CA SER A 62 1.21 -0.34 -7.20
C SER A 62 0.71 -1.69 -6.66
N ILE A 63 0.89 -1.97 -5.39
CA ILE A 63 0.47 -3.26 -4.80
C ILE A 63 -1.07 -3.36 -4.69
N VAL A 64 -1.76 -2.23 -4.47
CA VAL A 64 -3.24 -2.21 -4.46
C VAL A 64 -3.80 -2.40 -5.87
N ARG A 65 -3.24 -1.68 -6.87
CA ARG A 65 -3.73 -1.75 -8.25
C ARG A 65 -3.39 -3.04 -8.97
N GLN A 66 -2.22 -3.60 -8.72
CA GLN A 66 -1.66 -4.65 -9.57
C GLN A 66 -1.62 -6.02 -8.91
N SER A 67 -1.62 -6.08 -7.58
CA SER A 67 -1.39 -7.32 -6.85
C SER A 67 -2.50 -7.68 -5.85
N GLY A 68 -3.62 -6.99 -5.87
CA GLY A 68 -4.78 -7.38 -5.07
C GLY A 68 -4.70 -7.03 -3.58
N CYS A 69 -3.80 -6.13 -3.15
CA CYS A 69 -3.91 -5.57 -1.80
C CYS A 69 -5.27 -4.91 -1.60
N MET A 70 -5.91 -5.13 -0.45
CA MET A 70 -7.29 -4.71 -0.22
C MET A 70 -7.44 -3.19 -0.23
N PHE A 71 -6.59 -2.47 0.49
CA PHE A 71 -6.60 -1.02 0.51
C PHE A 71 -5.24 -0.42 0.86
N GLY A 72 -5.06 0.85 0.52
CA GLY A 72 -3.84 1.58 0.83
C GLY A 72 -4.08 3.07 0.96
N LEU A 73 -3.27 3.70 1.80
CA LEU A 73 -3.22 5.15 1.98
C LEU A 73 -1.80 5.62 1.67
N PHE A 74 -1.66 6.45 0.64
CA PHE A 74 -0.36 6.90 0.17
C PHE A 74 -0.43 8.32 -0.41
N SER A 75 0.72 8.97 -0.50
CA SER A 75 0.83 10.21 -1.26
C SER A 75 1.02 9.90 -2.74
N ASN A 76 0.18 10.49 -3.58
CA ASN A 76 0.31 10.36 -5.03
C ASN A 76 1.64 10.98 -5.51
N GLY A 77 2.35 10.29 -6.42
CA GLY A 77 3.64 10.73 -6.94
C GLY A 77 3.64 12.13 -7.56
N ALA A 78 2.55 12.50 -8.25
CA ALA A 78 2.39 13.85 -8.80
C ALA A 78 2.29 14.93 -7.70
N ASN A 79 1.65 14.62 -6.56
CA ASN A 79 1.60 15.53 -5.41
C ASN A 79 2.97 15.66 -4.76
N ILE A 80 3.72 14.57 -4.64
CA ILE A 80 5.11 14.58 -4.14
C ILE A 80 5.98 15.44 -5.05
N GLY A 81 5.90 15.25 -6.37
CA GLY A 81 6.67 16.04 -7.34
C GLY A 81 6.33 17.54 -7.30
N ARG A 82 5.03 17.89 -7.24
CA ARG A 82 4.61 19.29 -7.10
C ARG A 82 5.11 19.93 -5.81
N TYR A 83 5.06 19.19 -4.72
CA TYR A 83 5.58 19.67 -3.44
C TYR A 83 7.09 19.90 -3.50
N ALA A 84 7.86 18.93 -4.01
CA ALA A 84 9.30 19.07 -4.20
C ALA A 84 9.65 20.27 -5.11
N ALA A 85 8.91 20.44 -6.21
CA ALA A 85 9.09 21.58 -7.11
C ALA A 85 8.79 22.92 -6.41
N SER A 86 7.80 22.98 -5.53
CA SER A 86 7.49 24.20 -4.76
C SER A 86 8.62 24.56 -3.79
N MET A 87 9.26 23.56 -3.18
CA MET A 87 10.44 23.79 -2.33
C MET A 87 11.63 24.25 -3.14
N ALA A 88 11.91 23.60 -4.27
CA ALA A 88 12.98 24.00 -5.17
C ALA A 88 12.80 25.44 -5.69
N ARG A 89 11.57 25.84 -6.03
CA ARG A 89 11.26 27.20 -6.44
C ARG A 89 11.59 28.22 -5.34
N GLN A 90 11.25 27.96 -4.09
CA GLN A 90 11.57 28.85 -2.98
C GLN A 90 13.08 29.07 -2.85
N ILE A 91 13.89 28.04 -3.05
CA ILE A 91 15.36 28.14 -2.98
C ILE A 91 15.94 28.81 -4.22
N LEU A 92 15.56 28.34 -5.41
CA LEU A 92 16.21 28.73 -6.66
C LEU A 92 15.72 30.07 -7.20
N VAL A 93 14.43 30.36 -7.10
CA VAL A 93 13.80 31.57 -7.64
C VAL A 93 13.65 32.65 -6.57
N GLU A 94 13.08 32.30 -5.43
CA GLU A 94 12.78 33.22 -4.35
C GLU A 94 14.03 33.50 -3.45
N LYS A 95 15.13 32.77 -3.69
CA LYS A 95 16.43 32.90 -2.99
C LYS A 95 16.35 32.73 -1.47
N LYS A 96 15.34 31.96 -0.99
CA LYS A 96 15.26 31.60 0.43
C LYS A 96 16.39 30.64 0.80
N HIS A 97 16.95 30.79 1.98
CA HIS A 97 17.87 29.78 2.48
C HIS A 97 17.13 28.51 2.84
N ALA A 98 17.71 27.34 2.52
CA ALA A 98 17.08 26.05 2.78
C ALA A 98 16.74 25.85 4.26
N GLN A 99 17.54 26.39 5.18
CA GLN A 99 17.32 26.35 6.62
C GLN A 99 16.07 27.11 7.09
N ASP A 100 15.60 28.10 6.31
CA ASP A 100 14.43 28.92 6.63
C ASP A 100 13.13 28.30 6.11
N ILE A 101 13.22 27.18 5.38
CA ILE A 101 12.09 26.46 4.86
C ILE A 101 11.75 25.34 5.85
N PRO A 102 10.59 25.41 6.54
CA PRO A 102 10.25 24.38 7.52
C PRO A 102 10.10 23.03 6.87
N ALA A 103 10.66 22.00 7.50
CA ALA A 103 10.39 20.63 7.13
C ALA A 103 8.92 20.32 7.41
N SER A 104 8.16 20.05 6.36
CA SER A 104 6.73 19.71 6.49
C SER A 104 6.42 18.41 5.74
N THR A 105 5.42 17.69 6.21
CA THR A 105 4.92 16.49 5.57
C THR A 105 3.82 16.84 4.58
N LEU A 106 3.71 16.06 3.52
CA LEU A 106 2.56 16.12 2.61
C LEU A 106 1.29 15.78 3.39
N GLN A 107 0.29 16.67 3.30
CA GLN A 107 -1.01 16.48 3.96
C GLN A 107 -2.09 15.94 3.01
N ARG A 108 -1.73 15.62 1.77
CA ARG A 108 -2.65 15.06 0.77
C ARG A 108 -2.35 13.58 0.58
N PHE A 109 -3.28 12.77 1.02
CA PHE A 109 -3.25 11.33 0.85
C PHE A 109 -4.35 10.88 -0.09
N SER A 110 -4.11 9.81 -0.83
CA SER A 110 -5.09 9.09 -1.62
C SER A 110 -5.40 7.77 -0.93
N LEU A 111 -6.68 7.52 -0.66
CA LEU A 111 -7.16 6.23 -0.21
C LEU A 111 -7.61 5.44 -1.44
N LEU A 112 -7.08 4.25 -1.62
CA LEU A 112 -7.42 3.35 -2.71
C LEU A 112 -7.99 2.06 -2.13
N ILE A 113 -9.12 1.59 -2.67
CA ILE A 113 -9.79 0.36 -2.23
C ILE A 113 -9.98 -0.55 -3.43
N ASN A 114 -9.53 -1.81 -3.31
CA ASN A 114 -9.70 -2.85 -4.31
C ASN A 114 -10.94 -3.70 -3.99
N MET A 115 -12.04 -3.45 -4.67
CA MET A 115 -13.31 -4.14 -4.42
C MET A 115 -13.28 -5.62 -4.73
N ARG A 116 -12.44 -6.08 -5.63
CA ARG A 116 -12.25 -7.51 -5.89
C ARG A 116 -11.78 -8.26 -4.62
N THR A 117 -10.82 -7.69 -3.90
CA THR A 117 -10.31 -8.27 -2.66
C THR A 117 -11.29 -8.10 -1.50
N VAL A 118 -11.97 -6.94 -1.43
CA VAL A 118 -13.08 -6.70 -0.49
C VAL A 118 -14.14 -7.79 -0.60
N GLN A 119 -14.59 -8.08 -1.83
CA GLN A 119 -15.60 -9.11 -2.10
C GLN A 119 -15.10 -10.52 -1.75
N ALA A 120 -13.86 -10.84 -2.10
CA ALA A 120 -13.27 -12.15 -1.82
C ALA A 120 -13.11 -12.43 -0.31
N LEU A 121 -12.92 -11.37 0.48
CA LEU A 121 -12.84 -11.45 1.94
C LEU A 121 -14.19 -11.21 2.65
N GLU A 122 -15.22 -10.76 1.92
CA GLU A 122 -16.54 -10.37 2.46
C GLU A 122 -16.45 -9.24 3.52
N LEU A 123 -15.42 -8.38 3.43
CA LEU A 123 -15.11 -7.32 4.38
C LEU A 123 -15.41 -5.94 3.77
N TYR A 124 -16.70 -5.58 3.70
CA TYR A 124 -17.15 -4.34 3.07
C TYR A 124 -16.83 -3.12 3.93
N PRO A 125 -16.12 -2.11 3.36
CA PRO A 125 -15.83 -0.87 4.08
C PRO A 125 -17.12 -0.05 4.25
N PRO A 126 -17.20 0.77 5.32
CA PRO A 126 -18.34 1.66 5.51
C PRO A 126 -18.45 2.66 4.37
N MET A 127 -19.70 3.06 4.05
CA MET A 127 -20.02 3.99 2.96
C MET A 127 -19.23 5.30 3.05
N LEU A 128 -18.94 5.77 4.26
CA LEU A 128 -18.14 6.97 4.48
C LEU A 128 -16.73 6.86 3.88
N LEU A 129 -16.10 5.70 3.98
CA LEU A 129 -14.79 5.46 3.36
C LEU A 129 -14.89 5.36 1.84
N LEU A 130 -15.95 4.74 1.32
CA LEU A 130 -16.17 4.63 -0.13
C LEU A 130 -16.37 6.01 -0.78
N ASN A 131 -16.97 6.97 -0.09
CA ASN A 131 -17.18 8.31 -0.60
C ASN A 131 -15.89 9.13 -0.78
N VAL A 132 -14.83 8.80 -0.04
CA VAL A 132 -13.55 9.53 -0.08
C VAL A 132 -12.43 8.73 -0.75
N ALA A 133 -12.66 7.46 -1.02
CA ALA A 133 -11.70 6.56 -1.64
C ALA A 133 -11.83 6.55 -3.17
N GLU A 134 -10.73 6.33 -3.84
CA GLU A 134 -10.74 5.81 -5.20
C GLU A 134 -11.01 4.30 -5.14
N VAL A 135 -12.09 3.86 -5.79
CA VAL A 135 -12.50 2.46 -5.80
C VAL A 135 -12.11 1.84 -7.14
N ILE A 136 -11.41 0.71 -7.10
CA ILE A 136 -11.01 -0.04 -8.29
C ILE A 136 -11.61 -1.46 -8.28
N ASN A 137 -11.71 -2.05 -9.47
CA ASN A 137 -12.22 -3.42 -9.68
C ASN A 137 -13.64 -3.63 -9.08
N ALA A 138 -14.49 -2.62 -9.16
CA ALA A 138 -15.89 -2.69 -8.67
C ALA A 138 -16.82 -3.48 -9.60
N GLU A 139 -16.45 -3.77 -10.85
CA GLU A 139 -17.34 -4.20 -11.93
C GLU A 139 -17.65 -5.71 -11.97
N ALA A 140 -17.36 -6.48 -10.94
CA ALA A 140 -17.61 -7.95 -10.97
C ALA A 140 -19.08 -8.36 -10.71
N GLN A 141 -20.04 -7.45 -10.54
CA GLN A 141 -21.45 -7.79 -10.22
C GLN A 141 -22.53 -7.28 -11.17
N ALA A 142 -22.19 -6.76 -12.34
CA ALA A 142 -23.22 -6.30 -13.31
C ALA A 142 -23.66 -7.38 -14.33
N ALA A 143 -23.29 -8.65 -14.14
CA ALA A 143 -23.67 -9.75 -15.03
C ALA A 143 -24.18 -10.97 -14.22
N LYS A 144 -25.40 -10.85 -13.71
CA LYS A 144 -26.30 -12.01 -13.46
C LYS A 144 -27.76 -11.58 -13.61
#